data_0564b629fca81673323d0edc7aafeaed
#
_entry.id   0564b629fca81673323d0edc7aafeaed
#
_cell.length_a   1.000
_cell.length_b   1.000
_cell.length_c   1.000
_cell.angle_alpha   90.00
_cell.angle_beta   90.00
_cell.angle_gamma   90.00
#
_symmetry.space_group_name_H-M   'P 1'
#
loop_
_entity.id
_entity.type
_entity.pdbx_description
1 polymer ?
#
loop_
_entity_poly.entity_id
_entity_poly.type
_entity_poly.pdbx_seq_one_letter_code
_entity_poly.pdbx_strand_id
1 'polypeptide(L)'
;MNKKIFAKTFGCQMNEYDTNRIIDTVKKIGFTKTENLDDTNCFLLNTCHIRDKAKEKVYHEIGRVKKKFRLKKKPFVIVAGCVAQAENEEMLKREPFIDLVIGPQAYHKINDKIEEYLDNQRRLDETDFDAVSKFNYLDKIKNSSTKISSFLTIQEGCDKFCHFCVVPYTRGPEYSRPFNEIVNEAKILAGNGVREITLLGQNVNAYNNENYKLSNLILEIEKIPEILRIRYTTSHPIDTVSYKHLT
;
A
#
# COMPACT_ATOMS: atom_id res chain seq x y z
N MET A 1 11.15 -23.44 8.95
CA MET A 1 12.01 -22.24 9.15
C MET A 1 11.12 -21.04 9.39
N ASN A 2 11.42 -20.25 10.41
CA ASN A 2 10.64 -19.03 10.70
C ASN A 2 10.95 -17.98 9.62
N LYS A 3 10.00 -17.70 8.70
CA LYS A 3 10.18 -16.73 7.61
C LYS A 3 10.01 -15.31 8.16
N LYS A 4 11.06 -14.50 8.17
CA LYS A 4 11.04 -13.13 8.69
C LYS A 4 11.09 -12.12 7.56
N ILE A 5 10.20 -11.12 7.58
CA ILE A 5 10.17 -9.99 6.65
C ILE A 5 10.53 -8.69 7.36
N PHE A 6 11.54 -8.00 6.84
CA PHE A 6 11.86 -6.63 7.22
C PHE A 6 11.30 -5.68 6.16
N ALA A 7 10.44 -4.75 6.58
CA ALA A 7 9.82 -3.80 5.67
C ALA A 7 10.32 -2.38 5.94
N LYS A 8 10.68 -1.68 4.88
CA LYS A 8 11.02 -0.26 4.90
C LYS A 8 10.12 0.50 3.94
N THR A 9 9.48 1.55 4.44
CA THR A 9 8.55 2.37 3.64
C THR A 9 9.15 3.75 3.42
N PHE A 10 9.15 4.18 2.18
CA PHE A 10 9.39 5.56 1.78
C PHE A 10 8.12 6.13 1.16
N GLY A 11 7.77 7.36 1.52
CA GLY A 11 6.72 8.08 0.82
C GLY A 11 5.56 8.55 1.69
N CYS A 12 4.34 8.36 1.19
CA CYS A 12 3.13 8.90 1.76
C CYS A 12 2.40 7.88 2.67
N GLN A 13 1.32 8.35 3.28
CA GLN A 13 0.46 7.54 4.14
C GLN A 13 -0.15 6.33 3.42
N MET A 14 -0.45 6.46 2.11
CA MET A 14 -0.89 5.34 1.28
C MET A 14 0.14 4.21 1.25
N ASN A 15 1.44 4.56 1.11
CA ASN A 15 2.50 3.54 1.13
C ASN A 15 2.64 2.87 2.50
N GLU A 16 2.37 3.61 3.59
CA GLU A 16 2.34 3.00 4.92
C GLU A 16 1.18 2.01 5.06
N TYR A 17 -0.01 2.38 4.60
CA TYR A 17 -1.15 1.47 4.52
C TYR A 17 -0.81 0.24 3.68
N ASP A 18 -0.33 0.45 2.44
CA ASP A 18 0.04 -0.64 1.53
C ASP A 18 1.07 -1.59 2.16
N THR A 19 2.11 -1.06 2.83
CA THR A 19 3.12 -1.88 3.52
C THR A 19 2.48 -2.76 4.60
N ASN A 20 1.59 -2.22 5.42
CA ASN A 20 0.91 -2.98 6.45
C ASN A 20 0.03 -4.09 5.84
N ARG A 21 -0.68 -3.80 4.75
CA ARG A 21 -1.51 -4.78 4.04
C ARG A 21 -0.67 -5.86 3.35
N ILE A 22 0.49 -5.51 2.78
CA ILE A 22 1.46 -6.49 2.26
C ILE A 22 1.93 -7.42 3.38
N ILE A 23 2.29 -6.88 4.55
CA ILE A 23 2.69 -7.69 5.70
C ILE A 23 1.56 -8.64 6.12
N ASP A 24 0.31 -8.15 6.19
CA ASP A 24 -0.84 -9.01 6.52
C ASP A 24 -1.06 -10.10 5.47
N THR A 25 -0.81 -9.81 4.21
CA THR A 25 -0.91 -10.77 3.10
C THR A 25 0.13 -11.88 3.23
N VAL A 26 1.41 -11.55 3.44
CA VAL A 26 2.49 -12.55 3.50
C VAL A 26 2.50 -13.36 4.81
N LYS A 27 1.79 -12.90 5.85
CA LYS A 27 1.54 -13.73 7.05
C LYS A 27 0.86 -15.06 6.72
N LYS A 28 -0.01 -15.10 5.69
CA LYS A 28 -0.70 -16.33 5.25
C LYS A 28 0.27 -17.42 4.79
N ILE A 29 1.43 -17.05 4.27
CA ILE A 29 2.50 -17.99 3.83
C ILE A 29 3.64 -18.10 4.86
N GLY A 30 3.37 -17.70 6.11
CA GLY A 30 4.23 -17.95 7.26
C GLY A 30 5.30 -16.88 7.53
N PHE A 31 5.22 -15.69 6.89
CA PHE A 31 6.12 -14.60 7.25
C PHE A 31 5.68 -13.89 8.53
N THR A 32 6.65 -13.53 9.36
CA THR A 32 6.49 -12.66 10.52
C THR A 32 7.33 -11.40 10.36
N LYS A 33 6.77 -10.25 10.75
CA LYS A 33 7.50 -8.98 10.70
C LYS A 33 8.68 -8.99 11.67
N THR A 34 9.83 -8.47 11.24
CA THR A 34 11.00 -8.21 12.10
C THR A 34 11.44 -6.75 11.97
N GLU A 35 11.92 -6.19 13.05
CA GLU A 35 12.57 -4.86 13.04
C GLU A 35 14.11 -4.97 12.90
N ASN A 36 14.64 -6.20 12.90
CA ASN A 36 16.08 -6.45 12.73
C ASN A 36 16.37 -6.92 11.30
N LEU A 37 17.07 -6.09 10.52
CA LEU A 37 17.48 -6.40 9.17
C LEU A 37 18.44 -7.61 9.10
N ASP A 38 19.23 -7.89 10.14
CA ASP A 38 20.17 -9.03 10.14
C ASP A 38 19.46 -10.39 10.19
N ASP A 39 18.26 -10.43 10.73
CA ASP A 39 17.48 -11.65 10.92
C ASP A 39 16.47 -11.89 9.78
N THR A 40 16.53 -11.10 8.71
CA THR A 40 15.50 -11.14 7.68
C THR A 40 15.78 -12.20 6.61
N ASN A 41 14.72 -12.85 6.17
CA ASN A 41 14.71 -13.71 4.97
C ASN A 41 14.11 -13.00 3.76
N CYS A 42 13.34 -11.94 3.99
CA CYS A 42 12.70 -11.13 2.97
C CYS A 42 12.84 -9.65 3.31
N PHE A 43 13.38 -8.85 2.39
CA PHE A 43 13.47 -7.40 2.49
C PHE A 43 12.44 -6.76 1.56
N LEU A 44 11.46 -6.07 2.13
CA LEU A 44 10.45 -5.30 1.41
C LEU A 44 10.79 -3.81 1.46
N LEU A 45 10.94 -3.19 0.31
CA LEU A 45 11.08 -1.74 0.16
C LEU A 45 9.87 -1.18 -0.58
N ASN A 46 8.96 -0.53 0.14
CA ASN A 46 7.82 0.14 -0.47
C ASN A 46 8.15 1.61 -0.74
N THR A 47 7.83 2.10 -1.93
CA THR A 47 8.43 3.30 -2.50
C THR A 47 7.41 4.24 -3.13
N CYS A 48 7.71 5.54 -3.10
CA CYS A 48 6.89 6.61 -3.66
C CYS A 48 7.62 7.28 -4.83
N HIS A 49 6.88 7.72 -5.85
CA HIS A 49 7.41 8.36 -7.06
C HIS A 49 7.08 9.86 -7.16
N ILE A 50 6.75 10.53 -6.06
CA ILE A 50 6.32 11.95 -6.10
C ILE A 50 7.46 12.92 -6.46
N ARG A 51 8.73 12.51 -6.32
CA ARG A 51 9.91 13.36 -6.58
C ARG A 51 11.00 12.56 -7.26
N ASP A 52 11.73 13.16 -8.20
CA ASP A 52 12.86 12.54 -8.91
C ASP A 52 13.88 11.90 -7.97
N LYS A 53 14.18 12.56 -6.86
CA LYS A 53 15.08 12.02 -5.82
C LYS A 53 14.55 10.77 -5.12
N ALA A 54 13.26 10.46 -5.25
CA ALA A 54 12.69 9.26 -4.62
C ALA A 54 13.21 7.98 -5.28
N LYS A 55 13.35 7.97 -6.58
CA LYS A 55 13.94 6.89 -7.37
C LYS A 55 15.38 6.60 -6.92
N GLU A 56 16.24 7.61 -6.83
CA GLU A 56 17.63 7.42 -6.41
C GLU A 56 17.74 6.88 -4.98
N LYS A 57 16.84 7.31 -4.07
CA LYS A 57 16.78 6.75 -2.70
C LYS A 57 16.53 5.24 -2.68
N VAL A 58 15.73 4.72 -3.61
CA VAL A 58 15.46 3.29 -3.73
C VAL A 58 16.78 2.54 -4.01
N TYR A 59 17.50 2.95 -5.04
CA TYR A 59 18.77 2.31 -5.43
C TYR A 59 19.84 2.46 -4.35
N HIS A 60 19.93 3.61 -3.69
CA HIS A 60 20.82 3.80 -2.54
C HIS A 60 20.51 2.83 -1.39
N GLU A 61 19.23 2.64 -1.07
CA GLU A 61 18.83 1.73 -0.01
C GLU A 61 19.11 0.27 -0.40
N ILE A 62 18.81 -0.14 -1.63
CA ILE A 62 19.17 -1.47 -2.14
C ILE A 62 20.69 -1.69 -2.07
N GLY A 63 21.48 -0.71 -2.50
CA GLY A 63 22.95 -0.77 -2.41
C GLY A 63 23.45 -0.94 -0.97
N ARG A 64 22.79 -0.30 0.02
CA ARG A 64 23.11 -0.46 1.44
C ARG A 64 22.81 -1.87 1.94
N VAL A 65 21.65 -2.41 1.59
CA VAL A 65 21.27 -3.79 1.94
C VAL A 65 22.21 -4.78 1.27
N LYS A 66 22.51 -4.62 -0.02
CA LYS A 66 23.48 -5.44 -0.78
C LYS A 66 24.85 -5.47 -0.11
N LYS A 67 25.36 -4.31 0.33
CA LYS A 67 26.63 -4.22 1.07
C LYS A 67 26.57 -5.00 2.40
N LYS A 68 25.44 -4.88 3.12
CA LYS A 68 25.24 -5.57 4.40
C LYS A 68 25.22 -7.10 4.26
N PHE A 69 24.65 -7.61 3.19
CA PHE A 69 24.53 -9.04 2.92
C PHE A 69 25.64 -9.62 2.04
N ARG A 70 26.73 -8.85 1.77
CA ARG A 70 27.82 -9.29 0.89
C ARG A 70 28.48 -10.61 1.32
N LEU A 71 28.56 -10.87 2.64
CA LEU A 71 29.14 -12.06 3.24
C LEU A 71 28.12 -12.97 3.93
N LYS A 72 26.83 -12.71 3.73
CA LYS A 72 25.69 -13.45 4.30
C LYS A 72 24.79 -13.97 3.20
N LYS A 73 23.88 -14.90 3.55
CA LYS A 73 22.83 -15.33 2.64
C LYS A 73 21.95 -14.12 2.27
N LYS A 74 21.81 -13.86 0.98
CA LYS A 74 20.96 -12.81 0.42
C LYS A 74 19.49 -13.04 0.84
N PRO A 75 18.77 -12.03 1.37
CA PRO A 75 17.33 -12.12 1.56
C PRO A 75 16.62 -12.07 0.19
N PHE A 76 15.39 -12.54 0.13
CA PHE A 76 14.50 -12.25 -1.00
C PHE A 76 14.14 -10.76 -1.00
N VAL A 77 14.42 -10.06 -2.10
CA VAL A 77 14.32 -8.59 -2.17
C VAL A 77 13.12 -8.18 -3.02
N ILE A 78 12.16 -7.53 -2.37
CA ILE A 78 10.95 -7.00 -3.01
C ILE A 78 11.02 -5.48 -3.04
N VAL A 79 10.79 -4.88 -4.20
CA VAL A 79 10.53 -3.45 -4.33
C VAL A 79 9.07 -3.26 -4.75
N ALA A 80 8.34 -2.50 -3.94
CA ALA A 80 6.90 -2.26 -4.13
C ALA A 80 6.58 -0.76 -4.28
N GLY A 81 5.37 -0.47 -4.74
CA GLY A 81 4.82 0.89 -4.76
C GLY A 81 5.05 1.65 -6.06
N CYS A 82 4.91 2.99 -6.01
CA CYS A 82 4.84 3.81 -7.23
C CYS A 82 6.14 3.83 -8.05
N VAL A 83 7.34 3.73 -7.42
CA VAL A 83 8.59 3.63 -8.20
C VAL A 83 8.68 2.26 -8.88
N ALA A 84 8.26 1.19 -8.20
CA ALA A 84 8.18 -0.14 -8.79
C ALA A 84 7.26 -0.15 -10.02
N GLN A 85 6.09 0.48 -9.92
CA GLN A 85 5.15 0.64 -11.04
C GLN A 85 5.75 1.40 -12.21
N ALA A 86 6.44 2.50 -11.94
CA ALA A 86 6.98 3.37 -12.98
C ALA A 86 8.20 2.78 -13.70
N GLU A 87 9.01 1.97 -13.01
CA GLU A 87 10.25 1.40 -13.53
C GLU A 87 10.07 -0.03 -14.06
N ASN A 88 9.12 -0.79 -13.50
CA ASN A 88 8.80 -2.18 -13.84
C ASN A 88 10.04 -3.05 -14.14
N GLU A 89 10.08 -3.74 -15.28
CA GLU A 89 11.22 -4.59 -15.72
C GLU A 89 12.58 -3.85 -15.77
N GLU A 90 12.61 -2.54 -16.06
CA GLU A 90 13.85 -1.79 -16.13
C GLU A 90 14.57 -1.76 -14.78
N MET A 91 13.82 -1.79 -13.69
CA MET A 91 14.39 -1.90 -12.33
C MET A 91 15.13 -3.21 -12.13
N LEU A 92 14.60 -4.33 -12.63
CA LEU A 92 15.26 -5.64 -12.57
C LEU A 92 16.54 -5.68 -13.42
N LYS A 93 16.52 -5.02 -14.58
CA LYS A 93 17.71 -4.92 -15.45
C LYS A 93 18.81 -4.07 -14.79
N ARG A 94 18.42 -2.92 -14.19
CA ARG A 94 19.35 -1.98 -13.56
C ARG A 94 19.99 -2.52 -12.27
N GLU A 95 19.23 -3.26 -11.44
CA GLU A 95 19.73 -3.76 -10.15
C GLU A 95 19.44 -5.27 -9.99
N PRO A 96 20.44 -6.12 -10.29
CA PRO A 96 20.29 -7.57 -10.18
C PRO A 96 20.04 -8.10 -8.76
N PHE A 97 20.18 -7.27 -7.73
CA PHE A 97 19.93 -7.65 -6.35
C PHE A 97 18.43 -7.72 -6.02
N ILE A 98 17.56 -7.14 -6.87
CA ILE A 98 16.11 -7.19 -6.73
C ILE A 98 15.57 -8.48 -7.33
N ASP A 99 14.66 -9.16 -6.60
CA ASP A 99 14.05 -10.42 -7.03
C ASP A 99 12.62 -10.25 -7.52
N LEU A 100 11.84 -9.32 -6.89
CA LEU A 100 10.47 -9.02 -7.25
C LEU A 100 10.24 -7.51 -7.29
N VAL A 101 9.65 -7.04 -8.39
CA VAL A 101 9.10 -5.69 -8.55
C VAL A 101 7.58 -5.80 -8.58
N ILE A 102 6.87 -5.04 -7.73
CA ILE A 102 5.41 -5.17 -7.62
C ILE A 102 4.74 -3.81 -7.50
N GLY A 103 3.77 -3.58 -8.35
CA GLY A 103 2.98 -2.34 -8.39
C GLY A 103 2.03 -2.20 -7.20
N PRO A 104 1.55 -0.97 -6.93
CA PRO A 104 0.66 -0.71 -5.78
C PRO A 104 -0.71 -1.37 -5.92
N GLN A 105 -1.16 -1.69 -7.13
CA GLN A 105 -2.44 -2.39 -7.35
C GLN A 105 -2.28 -3.91 -7.50
N ALA A 106 -1.05 -4.42 -7.63
CA ALA A 106 -0.78 -5.83 -7.87
C ALA A 106 -0.36 -6.62 -6.63
N TYR A 107 -0.13 -5.98 -5.47
CA TYR A 107 0.45 -6.66 -4.32
C TYR A 107 -0.44 -7.74 -3.67
N HIS A 108 -1.70 -7.85 -4.05
CA HIS A 108 -2.55 -8.99 -3.69
C HIS A 108 -2.02 -10.31 -4.25
N LYS A 109 -1.27 -10.27 -5.35
CA LYS A 109 -0.61 -11.43 -5.99
C LYS A 109 0.76 -11.77 -5.36
N ILE A 110 1.19 -11.05 -4.31
CA ILE A 110 2.55 -11.16 -3.77
C ILE A 110 2.89 -12.58 -3.27
N ASN A 111 1.93 -13.31 -2.71
CA ASN A 111 2.15 -14.67 -2.23
C ASN A 111 2.46 -15.62 -3.39
N ASP A 112 1.66 -15.55 -4.46
CA ASP A 112 1.84 -16.38 -5.65
C ASP A 112 3.20 -16.08 -6.32
N LYS A 113 3.61 -14.79 -6.37
CA LYS A 113 4.91 -14.38 -6.91
C LYS A 113 6.10 -14.81 -6.04
N ILE A 114 5.94 -14.86 -4.73
CA ILE A 114 6.97 -15.40 -3.84
C ILE A 114 7.10 -16.92 -4.05
N GLU A 115 6.00 -17.64 -4.18
CA GLU A 115 6.00 -19.09 -4.45
C GLU A 115 6.61 -19.37 -5.82
N GLU A 116 6.20 -18.67 -6.88
CA GLU A 116 6.77 -18.77 -8.22
C GLU A 116 8.30 -18.57 -8.22
N TYR A 117 8.79 -17.57 -7.48
CA TYR A 117 10.23 -17.35 -7.35
C TYR A 117 10.93 -18.50 -6.62
N LEU A 118 10.33 -19.04 -5.56
CA LEU A 118 10.94 -20.14 -4.80
C LEU A 118 11.07 -21.42 -5.63
N ASP A 119 10.13 -21.66 -6.54
CA ASP A 119 10.11 -22.84 -7.39
C ASP A 119 11.14 -22.77 -8.53
N ASN A 120 11.26 -21.61 -9.19
CA ASN A 120 12.05 -21.50 -10.42
C ASN A 120 13.23 -20.52 -10.32
N GLN A 121 13.42 -19.81 -9.21
CA GLN A 121 14.47 -18.81 -8.95
C GLN A 121 14.54 -17.69 -10.02
N ARG A 122 13.43 -17.46 -10.73
CA ARG A 122 13.34 -16.42 -11.74
C ARG A 122 12.90 -15.10 -11.09
N ARG A 123 13.59 -14.02 -11.41
CA ARG A 123 13.18 -12.67 -10.99
C ARG A 123 11.91 -12.23 -11.73
N LEU A 124 11.01 -11.56 -11.04
CA LEU A 124 9.65 -11.31 -11.50
C LEU A 124 9.29 -9.82 -11.36
N ASP A 125 8.47 -9.33 -12.27
CA ASP A 125 7.71 -8.10 -12.10
C ASP A 125 6.21 -8.37 -12.20
N GLU A 126 5.43 -7.57 -11.48
CA GLU A 126 3.98 -7.61 -11.49
C GLU A 126 3.46 -6.19 -11.27
N THR A 127 3.09 -5.52 -12.35
CA THR A 127 2.73 -4.11 -12.36
C THR A 127 1.39 -3.84 -13.03
N ASP A 128 0.53 -4.84 -13.14
CA ASP A 128 -0.82 -4.70 -13.66
C ASP A 128 -1.68 -3.79 -12.78
N PHE A 129 -2.54 -3.01 -13.42
CA PHE A 129 -3.55 -2.20 -12.76
C PHE A 129 -4.81 -3.02 -12.48
N ASP A 130 -4.99 -3.44 -11.24
CA ASP A 130 -6.14 -4.25 -10.82
C ASP A 130 -6.60 -3.89 -9.39
N ALA A 131 -7.16 -2.70 -9.26
CA ALA A 131 -7.67 -2.23 -7.97
C ALA A 131 -8.84 -3.08 -7.46
N VAL A 132 -9.69 -3.59 -8.36
CA VAL A 132 -10.86 -4.40 -8.01
C VAL A 132 -10.43 -5.69 -7.34
N SER A 133 -9.60 -6.49 -8.00
CA SER A 133 -9.12 -7.77 -7.44
C SER A 133 -8.28 -7.54 -6.17
N LYS A 134 -7.48 -6.47 -6.14
CA LYS A 134 -6.72 -6.08 -4.95
C LYS A 134 -7.63 -5.91 -3.73
N PHE A 135 -8.67 -5.09 -3.83
CA PHE A 135 -9.52 -4.81 -2.68
C PHE A 135 -10.42 -5.99 -2.33
N ASN A 136 -10.98 -6.70 -3.31
CA ASN A 136 -11.70 -7.96 -3.09
C ASN A 136 -10.86 -9.02 -2.35
N TYR A 137 -9.55 -9.05 -2.60
CA TYR A 137 -8.63 -9.93 -1.89
C TYR A 137 -8.37 -9.43 -0.47
N LEU A 138 -8.12 -8.12 -0.32
CA LEU A 138 -7.81 -7.51 0.98
C LEU A 138 -8.99 -7.55 1.95
N ASP A 139 -10.23 -7.51 1.47
CA ASP A 139 -11.43 -7.64 2.31
C ASP A 139 -11.45 -9.00 3.05
N LYS A 140 -10.90 -10.05 2.43
CA LYS A 140 -10.76 -11.39 3.03
C LYS A 140 -9.56 -11.51 4.00
N ILE A 141 -8.76 -10.45 4.15
CA ILE A 141 -7.58 -10.42 5.02
C ILE A 141 -7.82 -9.43 6.15
N LYS A 142 -7.87 -9.92 7.37
CA LYS A 142 -8.02 -9.08 8.55
C LYS A 142 -6.89 -8.04 8.61
N ASN A 143 -7.24 -6.77 8.71
CA ASN A 143 -6.28 -5.70 9.00
C ASN A 143 -5.78 -5.85 10.44
N SER A 144 -4.49 -6.12 10.61
CA SER A 144 -3.90 -6.43 11.92
C SER A 144 -3.32 -5.20 12.64
N SER A 145 -3.65 -3.99 12.22
CA SER A 145 -3.20 -2.77 12.91
C SER A 145 -3.76 -2.71 14.33
N THR A 146 -2.88 -2.49 15.30
CA THR A 146 -3.20 -2.31 16.72
C THR A 146 -2.76 -0.95 17.26
N LYS A 147 -2.38 -0.04 16.36
CA LYS A 147 -1.99 1.34 16.72
C LYS A 147 -3.25 2.13 17.12
N ILE A 148 -3.09 3.13 17.98
CA ILE A 148 -4.18 4.05 18.36
C ILE A 148 -4.72 4.81 17.15
N SER A 149 -3.86 5.18 16.19
CA SER A 149 -4.22 5.79 14.92
C SER A 149 -3.88 4.87 13.76
N SER A 150 -4.80 4.72 12.79
CA SER A 150 -4.62 3.86 11.61
C SER A 150 -5.11 4.54 10.33
N PHE A 151 -4.54 4.11 9.21
CA PHE A 151 -4.96 4.52 7.88
C PHE A 151 -5.98 3.54 7.31
N LEU A 152 -6.94 4.06 6.56
CA LEU A 152 -7.96 3.28 5.88
C LEU A 152 -8.15 3.84 4.46
N THR A 153 -7.70 3.09 3.47
CA THR A 153 -7.85 3.49 2.07
C THR A 153 -9.29 3.29 1.61
N ILE A 154 -9.90 4.35 1.12
CA ILE A 154 -11.28 4.38 0.62
C ILE A 154 -11.33 4.51 -0.90
N GLN A 155 -10.29 5.12 -1.50
CA GLN A 155 -10.22 5.41 -2.91
C GLN A 155 -8.77 5.28 -3.39
N GLU A 156 -8.54 4.77 -4.59
CA GLU A 156 -7.22 4.66 -5.21
C GLU A 156 -7.28 5.07 -6.68
N GLY A 157 -6.15 5.59 -7.19
CA GLY A 157 -6.08 6.15 -8.55
C GLY A 157 -6.70 7.54 -8.66
N CYS A 158 -6.56 8.17 -9.84
CA CYS A 158 -7.11 9.50 -10.07
C CYS A 158 -7.19 9.81 -11.56
N ASP A 159 -8.35 10.32 -12.02
CA ASP A 159 -8.63 10.65 -13.41
C ASP A 159 -8.49 12.15 -13.71
N LYS A 160 -7.88 12.94 -12.82
CA LYS A 160 -7.76 14.40 -13.02
C LYS A 160 -6.64 14.81 -13.96
N PHE A 161 -5.61 13.98 -14.17
CA PHE A 161 -4.49 14.23 -15.06
C PHE A 161 -3.87 15.62 -14.90
N CYS A 162 -3.70 16.10 -13.66
CA CYS A 162 -3.01 17.35 -13.38
C CYS A 162 -1.61 17.34 -14.00
N HIS A 163 -1.18 18.48 -14.59
CA HIS A 163 0.00 18.58 -15.46
C HIS A 163 1.30 17.94 -14.92
N PHE A 164 1.54 18.00 -13.63
CA PHE A 164 2.76 17.48 -12.99
C PHE A 164 2.52 16.15 -12.24
N CYS A 165 1.32 15.58 -12.30
CA CYS A 165 0.93 14.48 -11.43
C CYS A 165 1.20 13.10 -12.05
N VAL A 166 1.97 12.29 -11.34
CA VAL A 166 2.31 10.92 -11.76
C VAL A 166 1.27 9.86 -11.34
N VAL A 167 0.28 10.24 -10.53
CA VAL A 167 -0.69 9.30 -9.94
C VAL A 167 -1.45 8.47 -10.98
N PRO A 168 -2.02 9.04 -12.07
CA PRO A 168 -2.71 8.24 -13.08
C PRO A 168 -1.84 7.12 -13.68
N TYR A 169 -0.54 7.35 -13.77
CA TYR A 169 0.44 6.42 -14.36
C TYR A 169 1.00 5.40 -13.37
N THR A 170 0.86 5.65 -12.07
CA THR A 170 1.44 4.77 -11.03
C THR A 170 0.40 4.12 -10.13
N ARG A 171 -0.81 4.68 -10.06
CA ARG A 171 -1.93 4.13 -9.30
C ARG A 171 -3.19 3.90 -10.15
N GLY A 172 -3.09 4.18 -11.46
CA GLY A 172 -4.15 3.91 -12.42
C GLY A 172 -5.39 4.81 -12.29
N PRO A 173 -6.49 4.39 -12.93
CA PRO A 173 -7.76 5.10 -12.91
C PRO A 173 -8.36 5.14 -11.50
N GLU A 174 -9.28 6.08 -11.30
CA GLU A 174 -9.99 6.25 -10.04
C GLU A 174 -10.87 5.02 -9.73
N TYR A 175 -10.67 4.46 -8.55
CA TYR A 175 -11.48 3.36 -8.02
C TYR A 175 -11.92 3.69 -6.59
N SER A 176 -13.22 3.76 -6.38
CA SER A 176 -13.84 3.90 -5.05
C SER A 176 -14.20 2.52 -4.51
N ARG A 177 -13.68 2.17 -3.35
CA ARG A 177 -13.96 0.88 -2.69
C ARG A 177 -15.44 0.79 -2.30
N PRO A 178 -16.02 -0.44 -2.26
CA PRO A 178 -17.37 -0.66 -1.78
C PRO A 178 -17.58 -0.12 -0.37
N PHE A 179 -18.69 0.60 -0.18
CA PHE A 179 -19.03 1.28 1.09
C PHE A 179 -18.99 0.32 2.28
N ASN A 180 -19.65 -0.85 2.15
CA ASN A 180 -19.76 -1.82 3.25
C ASN A 180 -18.41 -2.43 3.63
N GLU A 181 -17.49 -2.62 2.69
CA GLU A 181 -16.14 -3.14 2.95
C GLU A 181 -15.32 -2.15 3.80
N ILE A 182 -15.41 -0.85 3.47
CA ILE A 182 -14.73 0.20 4.23
C ILE A 182 -15.26 0.27 5.66
N VAL A 183 -16.58 0.25 5.82
CA VAL A 183 -17.22 0.27 7.15
C VAL A 183 -16.85 -0.97 7.96
N ASN A 184 -16.80 -2.14 7.32
CA ASN A 184 -16.38 -3.38 7.97
C ASN A 184 -14.91 -3.32 8.42
N GLU A 185 -14.00 -2.83 7.56
CA GLU A 185 -12.59 -2.65 7.94
C GLU A 185 -12.45 -1.64 9.09
N ALA A 186 -13.23 -0.56 9.12
CA ALA A 186 -13.27 0.39 10.23
C ALA A 186 -13.69 -0.27 11.55
N LYS A 187 -14.71 -1.14 11.54
CA LYS A 187 -15.14 -1.92 12.71
C LYS A 187 -14.04 -2.88 13.21
N ILE A 188 -13.34 -3.54 12.28
CA ILE A 188 -12.21 -4.42 12.62
C ILE A 188 -11.10 -3.61 13.30
N LEU A 189 -10.74 -2.46 12.75
CA LEU A 189 -9.73 -1.57 13.33
C LEU A 189 -10.15 -1.10 14.73
N ALA A 190 -11.39 -0.68 14.91
CA ALA A 190 -11.95 -0.29 16.21
C ALA A 190 -11.84 -1.42 17.23
N GLY A 191 -12.22 -2.64 16.87
CA GLY A 191 -12.09 -3.85 17.68
C GLY A 191 -10.63 -4.22 18.03
N ASN A 192 -9.66 -3.81 17.20
CA ASN A 192 -8.24 -3.97 17.47
C ASN A 192 -7.66 -2.86 18.37
N GLY A 193 -8.48 -1.90 18.83
CA GLY A 193 -8.06 -0.81 19.72
C GLY A 193 -7.72 0.52 19.01
N VAL A 194 -7.96 0.63 17.70
CA VAL A 194 -7.82 1.90 16.99
C VAL A 194 -8.88 2.90 17.48
N ARG A 195 -8.47 4.15 17.68
CA ARG A 195 -9.31 5.27 18.15
C ARG A 195 -9.37 6.43 17.16
N GLU A 196 -8.40 6.49 16.25
CA GLU A 196 -8.36 7.49 15.19
C GLU A 196 -8.19 6.80 13.83
N ILE A 197 -9.07 7.10 12.88
CA ILE A 197 -8.97 6.64 11.50
C ILE A 197 -8.72 7.83 10.58
N THR A 198 -7.71 7.70 9.71
CA THR A 198 -7.49 8.62 8.61
C THR A 198 -7.90 7.95 7.30
N LEU A 199 -8.95 8.45 6.67
CA LEU A 199 -9.42 8.00 5.36
C LEU A 199 -8.45 8.48 4.29
N LEU A 200 -7.94 7.56 3.48
CA LEU A 200 -6.95 7.82 2.45
C LEU A 200 -7.51 7.60 1.03
N GLY A 201 -7.05 8.46 0.12
CA GLY A 201 -7.25 8.32 -1.31
C GLY A 201 -6.30 9.26 -2.04
N GLN A 202 -6.23 9.18 -3.37
CA GLN A 202 -5.57 10.20 -4.18
C GLN A 202 -6.45 11.45 -4.33
N ASN A 203 -7.76 11.27 -4.19
CA ASN A 203 -8.75 12.34 -4.19
C ASN A 203 -9.98 11.88 -3.39
N VAL A 204 -9.91 11.93 -2.06
CA VAL A 204 -10.96 11.38 -1.17
C VAL A 204 -12.33 12.03 -1.39
N ASN A 205 -12.36 13.30 -1.83
CA ASN A 205 -13.59 14.03 -2.09
C ASN A 205 -14.35 13.51 -3.31
N ALA A 206 -13.65 12.82 -4.23
CA ALA A 206 -14.26 12.15 -5.37
C ALA A 206 -14.87 10.78 -5.01
N TYR A 207 -14.66 10.28 -3.79
CA TYR A 207 -15.23 9.00 -3.39
C TYR A 207 -16.71 8.92 -3.75
N ASN A 208 -17.05 7.94 -4.57
CA ASN A 208 -18.39 7.69 -5.06
C ASN A 208 -18.55 6.18 -5.34
N ASN A 209 -19.29 5.51 -4.46
CA ASN A 209 -19.63 4.10 -4.65
C ASN A 209 -21.16 4.00 -4.68
N GLU A 210 -21.72 3.69 -5.85
CA GLU A 210 -23.15 3.71 -6.09
C GLU A 210 -23.76 5.09 -5.74
N ASN A 211 -24.51 5.17 -4.64
CA ASN A 211 -25.13 6.41 -4.13
C ASN A 211 -24.42 6.95 -2.90
N TYR A 212 -23.33 6.31 -2.44
CA TYR A 212 -22.61 6.70 -1.23
C TYR A 212 -21.41 7.59 -1.58
N LYS A 213 -21.29 8.71 -0.87
CA LYS A 213 -20.20 9.68 -0.98
C LYS A 213 -19.37 9.71 0.31
N LEU A 214 -18.29 10.49 0.32
CA LEU A 214 -17.42 10.64 1.49
C LEU A 214 -18.22 10.99 2.76
N SER A 215 -19.21 11.89 2.66
CA SER A 215 -20.06 12.27 3.80
C SER A 215 -20.81 11.08 4.40
N ASN A 216 -21.32 10.18 3.58
CA ASN A 216 -22.00 8.97 4.04
C ASN A 216 -21.04 8.03 4.79
N LEU A 217 -19.79 7.89 4.30
CA LEU A 217 -18.76 7.11 5.00
C LEU A 217 -18.43 7.70 6.36
N ILE A 218 -18.24 9.02 6.45
CA ILE A 218 -17.92 9.70 7.71
C ILE A 218 -19.05 9.47 8.72
N LEU A 219 -20.31 9.71 8.31
CA LEU A 219 -21.48 9.50 9.16
C LEU A 219 -21.66 8.05 9.63
N GLU A 220 -21.30 7.06 8.79
CA GLU A 220 -21.41 5.66 9.18
C GLU A 220 -20.26 5.23 10.11
N ILE A 221 -19.03 5.69 9.87
CA ILE A 221 -17.88 5.41 10.74
C ILE A 221 -18.03 6.10 12.10
N GLU A 222 -18.64 7.30 12.14
CA GLU A 222 -18.94 8.03 13.38
C GLU A 222 -19.81 7.22 14.35
N LYS A 223 -20.69 6.35 13.84
CA LYS A 223 -21.54 5.47 14.67
C LYS A 223 -20.75 4.37 15.42
N ILE A 224 -19.46 4.17 15.11
CA ILE A 224 -18.60 3.22 15.80
C ILE A 224 -18.10 3.85 17.10
N PRO A 225 -18.57 3.41 18.30
CA PRO A 225 -18.31 4.13 19.55
C PRO A 225 -16.84 4.24 19.93
N GLU A 226 -16.02 3.30 19.48
CA GLU A 226 -14.60 3.23 19.78
C GLU A 226 -13.77 4.23 18.95
N ILE A 227 -14.31 4.75 17.85
CA ILE A 227 -13.61 5.70 16.98
C ILE A 227 -13.89 7.12 17.48
N LEU A 228 -12.87 7.76 18.04
CA LEU A 228 -12.96 9.08 18.63
C LEU A 228 -12.63 10.21 17.65
N ARG A 229 -11.96 9.88 16.54
CA ARG A 229 -11.56 10.87 15.53
C ARG A 229 -11.50 10.24 14.13
N ILE A 230 -12.11 10.95 13.20
CA ILE A 230 -12.03 10.65 11.76
C ILE A 230 -11.29 11.80 11.09
N ARG A 231 -10.30 11.48 10.28
CA ARG A 231 -9.58 12.41 9.41
C ARG A 231 -9.69 11.93 7.98
N TYR A 232 -9.51 12.82 7.05
CA TYR A 232 -9.34 12.48 5.64
C TYR A 232 -8.28 13.38 5.02
N THR A 233 -7.66 12.92 3.94
CA THR A 233 -6.55 13.65 3.32
C THR A 233 -6.52 13.43 1.83
N THR A 234 -5.99 14.43 1.13
CA THR A 234 -5.83 14.50 -0.31
C THR A 234 -7.15 14.75 -1.03
N SER A 235 -7.39 16.01 -1.36
CA SER A 235 -8.59 16.48 -2.04
C SER A 235 -8.21 17.27 -3.29
N HIS A 236 -9.00 17.12 -4.36
CA HIS A 236 -8.89 17.97 -5.53
C HIS A 236 -9.93 19.11 -5.46
N PRO A 237 -9.59 20.36 -5.82
CA PRO A 237 -10.50 21.51 -5.69
C PRO A 237 -11.85 21.33 -6.43
N ILE A 238 -11.83 20.67 -7.60
CA ILE A 238 -13.04 20.42 -8.39
C ILE A 238 -14.06 19.56 -7.63
N ASP A 239 -13.59 18.59 -6.83
CA ASP A 239 -14.45 17.66 -6.09
C ASP A 239 -14.66 18.10 -4.65
N THR A 240 -14.06 19.23 -4.25
CA THR A 240 -14.28 19.79 -2.93
C THR A 240 -15.65 20.48 -2.91
N VAL A 241 -16.57 19.95 -2.12
CA VAL A 241 -17.89 20.55 -1.92
C VAL A 241 -17.71 21.92 -1.29
N SER A 242 -18.49 22.91 -1.73
CA SER A 242 -18.52 24.23 -1.09
C SER A 242 -18.70 24.05 0.42
N TYR A 243 -17.90 24.71 1.24
CA TYR A 243 -17.94 24.65 2.71
C TYR A 243 -19.33 24.92 3.34
N LYS A 244 -20.26 25.47 2.56
CA LYS A 244 -21.68 25.61 2.93
C LYS A 244 -22.38 24.28 3.26
N HIS A 245 -21.78 23.14 2.93
CA HIS A 245 -22.31 21.82 3.23
C HIS A 245 -21.59 21.15 4.43
N LEU A 246 -20.64 21.86 5.06
CA LEU A 246 -19.87 21.35 6.21
C LEU A 246 -20.26 22.03 7.54
N THR A 247 -21.29 22.89 7.51
CA THR A 247 -21.88 23.56 8.69
C THR A 247 -23.26 23.03 8.98
#